data_4347d6457199f2df1a8acbc3ab2d3aec
#
_entry.id   4347d6457199f2df1a8acbc3ab2d3aec
#
_cell.length_a   1.000
_cell.length_b   1.000
_cell.length_c   1.000
_cell.angle_alpha   90.00
_cell.angle_beta   90.00
_cell.angle_gamma   90.00
#
_symmetry.space_group_name_H-M   'P 1'
#
loop_
_entity.id
_entity.type
_entity.pdbx_description
1 polymer ?
#
loop_
_entity_poly.entity_id
_entity_poly.type
_entity_poly.pdbx_seq_one_letter_code
_entity_poly.pdbx_strand_id
1 'polypeptide(L)'
;MTDTADTLTIREMCDAFDVSPRTLRFYEAKELLSPIRLGTRRLFTKQDRARLRLILRGKRFGFSLEEIRQLLDMYDRDGSNEAQLLRTYDIAKDRLAQMEAQRAELDVAIADLKTQLAEGERIIAAFRPSAAE
;
A
#
# COMPACT_ATOMS: atom_id res chain seq x y z
N MET A 1 -3.44 17.11 28.28
CA MET A 1 -3.72 15.80 28.87
C MET A 1 -4.13 14.85 27.74
N THR A 2 -3.48 13.71 27.65
CA THR A 2 -3.77 12.77 26.57
C THR A 2 -4.98 11.91 26.94
N ASP A 3 -5.99 11.92 26.10
CA ASP A 3 -7.19 11.12 26.29
C ASP A 3 -6.95 9.70 25.82
N THR A 4 -6.89 8.73 26.75
CA THR A 4 -6.68 7.33 26.41
C THR A 4 -8.00 6.59 26.19
N ALA A 5 -9.16 7.26 26.38
CA ALA A 5 -10.46 6.61 26.25
C ALA A 5 -10.79 6.22 24.82
N ASP A 6 -10.23 6.93 23.84
CA ASP A 6 -10.46 6.66 22.41
C ASP A 6 -9.18 6.12 21.76
N THR A 7 -8.60 5.10 22.38
CA THR A 7 -7.39 4.46 21.86
C THR A 7 -7.65 2.99 21.59
N LEU A 8 -6.85 2.41 20.72
CA LEU A 8 -6.86 0.97 20.44
C LEU A 8 -5.53 0.36 20.86
N THR A 9 -5.61 -0.87 21.38
CA THR A 9 -4.41 -1.68 21.62
C THR A 9 -3.81 -2.11 20.28
N ILE A 10 -2.58 -2.64 20.32
CA ILE A 10 -1.96 -3.14 19.10
C ILE A 10 -2.79 -4.26 18.47
N ARG A 11 -3.38 -5.13 19.31
CA ARG A 11 -4.22 -6.22 18.83
C ARG A 11 -5.48 -5.69 18.15
N GLU A 12 -6.12 -4.69 18.76
CA GLU A 12 -7.31 -4.07 18.18
C GLU A 12 -7.00 -3.39 16.85
N MET A 13 -5.82 -2.74 16.76
CA MET A 13 -5.38 -2.14 15.50
C MET A 13 -5.16 -3.19 14.42
N CYS A 14 -4.54 -4.31 14.79
CA CYS A 14 -4.33 -5.40 13.83
C CYS A 14 -5.65 -5.93 13.29
N ASP A 15 -6.64 -6.11 14.16
CA ASP A 15 -7.95 -6.60 13.77
C ASP A 15 -8.70 -5.58 12.90
N ALA A 16 -8.61 -4.30 13.25
CA ALA A 16 -9.33 -3.23 12.54
C ALA A 16 -8.78 -2.98 11.13
N PHE A 17 -7.46 -3.12 10.94
CA PHE A 17 -6.78 -2.75 9.70
C PHE A 17 -6.19 -3.94 8.94
N ASP A 18 -6.39 -5.16 9.46
CA ASP A 18 -5.86 -6.37 8.84
C ASP A 18 -4.35 -6.29 8.59
N VAL A 19 -3.62 -5.93 9.64
CA VAL A 19 -2.16 -5.84 9.61
C VAL A 19 -1.58 -6.63 10.78
N SER A 20 -0.30 -6.95 10.69
CA SER A 20 0.40 -7.68 11.77
C SER A 20 0.95 -6.71 12.82
N PRO A 21 1.19 -7.18 14.06
CA PRO A 21 1.87 -6.36 15.05
C PRO A 21 3.26 -5.91 14.59
N ARG A 22 3.94 -6.76 13.85
CA ARG A 22 5.26 -6.44 13.29
C ARG A 22 5.19 -5.23 12.36
N THR A 23 4.16 -5.16 11.53
CA THR A 23 3.94 -4.04 10.62
C THR A 23 3.75 -2.74 11.40
N LEU A 24 2.94 -2.77 12.44
CA LEU A 24 2.70 -1.57 13.26
C LEU A 24 3.96 -1.12 13.99
N ARG A 25 4.72 -2.06 14.54
CA ARG A 25 6.00 -1.73 15.19
C ARG A 25 7.01 -1.15 14.19
N PHE A 26 7.00 -1.66 12.96
CA PHE A 26 7.84 -1.11 11.89
C PHE A 26 7.49 0.36 11.60
N TYR A 27 6.20 0.68 11.48
CA TYR A 27 5.78 2.05 11.22
C TYR A 27 6.07 2.97 12.39
N GLU A 28 5.98 2.46 13.62
CA GLU A 28 6.38 3.24 14.80
C GLU A 28 7.88 3.51 14.76
N ALA A 29 8.69 2.50 14.45
CA ALA A 29 10.15 2.66 14.36
C ALA A 29 10.55 3.66 13.28
N LYS A 30 9.76 3.76 12.21
CA LYS A 30 9.98 4.74 11.14
C LYS A 30 9.35 6.10 11.44
N GLU A 31 8.81 6.26 12.64
CA GLU A 31 8.18 7.51 13.09
C GLU A 31 6.97 7.94 12.24
N LEU A 32 6.32 6.96 11.60
CA LEU A 32 5.08 7.20 10.87
C LEU A 32 3.87 7.11 11.78
N LEU A 33 3.98 6.36 12.87
CA LEU A 33 2.98 6.25 13.93
C LEU A 33 3.64 6.60 15.26
N SER A 34 2.86 7.18 16.18
CA SER A 34 3.36 7.61 17.48
C SER A 34 2.36 7.23 18.57
N PRO A 35 2.20 5.91 18.86
CA PRO A 35 1.27 5.50 19.90
C PRO A 35 1.69 5.99 21.27
N ILE A 36 0.71 6.15 22.16
CA ILE A 36 0.96 6.45 23.54
C ILE A 36 1.58 5.20 24.18
N ARG A 37 2.66 5.37 24.93
CA ARG A 37 3.33 4.27 25.59
C ARG A 37 2.99 4.27 27.08
N LEU A 38 2.33 3.19 27.53
CA LEU A 38 2.07 2.96 28.95
C LEU A 38 2.78 1.67 29.34
N GLY A 39 3.99 1.81 29.92
CA GLY A 39 4.87 0.68 30.17
C GLY A 39 5.25 0.01 28.87
N THR A 40 4.93 -1.28 28.73
CA THR A 40 5.18 -2.04 27.50
C THR A 40 4.01 -1.94 26.50
N ARG A 41 2.90 -1.35 26.92
CA ARG A 41 1.69 -1.27 26.10
C ARG A 41 1.76 -0.08 25.14
N ARG A 42 1.23 -0.28 23.95
CA ARG A 42 1.04 0.76 22.94
C ARG A 42 -0.45 1.05 22.82
N LEU A 43 -0.82 2.32 22.91
CA LEU A 43 -2.19 2.76 22.72
C LEU A 43 -2.23 3.66 21.49
N PHE A 44 -2.90 3.19 20.45
CA PHE A 44 -2.96 3.90 19.18
C PHE A 44 -4.13 4.88 19.20
N THR A 45 -3.83 6.15 18.96
CA THR A 45 -4.79 7.24 19.03
C THR A 45 -5.65 7.30 17.77
N LYS A 46 -6.67 8.16 17.82
CA LYS A 46 -7.49 8.46 16.65
C LYS A 46 -6.65 8.99 15.49
N GLN A 47 -5.66 9.83 15.82
CA GLN A 47 -4.72 10.35 14.81
C GLN A 47 -3.89 9.23 14.21
N ASP A 48 -3.41 8.28 15.02
CA ASP A 48 -2.67 7.12 14.53
C ASP A 48 -3.52 6.30 13.56
N ARG A 49 -4.81 6.13 13.86
CA ARG A 49 -5.71 5.40 12.97
C ARG A 49 -5.86 6.09 11.61
N ALA A 50 -6.04 7.42 11.64
CA ALA A 50 -6.12 8.20 10.40
C ALA A 50 -4.82 8.11 9.60
N ARG A 51 -3.68 8.21 10.29
CA ARG A 51 -2.37 8.10 9.65
C ARG A 51 -2.17 6.71 9.05
N LEU A 52 -2.57 5.65 9.76
CA LEU A 52 -2.43 4.29 9.23
C LEU A 52 -3.25 4.09 7.95
N ARG A 53 -4.46 4.67 7.88
CA ARG A 53 -5.25 4.61 6.64
C ARG A 53 -4.50 5.22 5.47
N LEU A 54 -3.85 6.37 5.69
CA LEU A 54 -3.06 7.03 4.64
C LEU A 54 -1.83 6.22 4.26
N ILE A 55 -1.15 5.62 5.27
CA ILE A 55 0.02 4.77 5.03
C ILE A 55 -0.34 3.57 4.15
N LEU A 56 -1.41 2.86 4.53
CA LEU A 56 -1.84 1.66 3.80
C LEU A 56 -2.30 2.01 2.39
N ARG A 57 -2.98 3.14 2.22
CA ARG A 57 -3.38 3.61 0.90
C ARG A 57 -2.18 3.96 0.04
N GLY A 58 -1.20 4.64 0.60
CA GLY A 58 0.04 4.98 -0.11
C GLY A 58 0.82 3.74 -0.51
N LYS A 59 0.90 2.74 0.37
CA LYS A 59 1.52 1.46 0.04
C LYS A 59 0.81 0.77 -1.12
N ARG A 60 -0.49 0.80 -1.11
CA ARG A 60 -1.29 0.19 -2.18
C ARG A 60 -0.98 0.84 -3.54
N PHE A 61 -0.74 2.14 -3.56
CA PHE A 61 -0.37 2.86 -4.78
C PHE A 61 1.10 2.69 -5.13
N GLY A 62 1.89 2.06 -4.26
CA GLY A 62 3.31 1.85 -4.51
C GLY A 62 4.18 3.06 -4.19
N PHE A 63 3.70 3.96 -3.33
CA PHE A 63 4.51 5.08 -2.87
C PHE A 63 5.64 4.58 -1.98
N SER A 64 6.79 5.26 -2.03
CA SER A 64 7.88 5.03 -1.11
C SER A 64 7.52 5.52 0.29
N LEU A 65 8.26 5.06 1.29
CA LEU A 65 8.05 5.54 2.66
C LEU A 65 8.26 7.05 2.77
N GLU A 66 9.20 7.60 2.01
CA GLU A 66 9.44 9.04 2.01
C GLU A 66 8.25 9.81 1.42
N GLU A 67 7.68 9.30 0.33
CA GLU A 67 6.49 9.90 -0.26
C GLU A 67 5.29 9.82 0.68
N ILE A 68 5.15 8.69 1.38
CA ILE A 68 4.11 8.51 2.40
C ILE A 68 4.31 9.51 3.53
N ARG A 69 5.56 9.72 3.96
CA ARG A 69 5.88 10.69 5.00
C ARG A 69 5.45 12.10 4.59
N GLN A 70 5.70 12.48 3.34
CA GLN A 70 5.29 13.79 2.82
C GLN A 70 3.77 13.94 2.85
N LEU A 71 3.03 12.88 2.50
CA LEU A 71 1.57 12.89 2.58
C LEU A 71 1.08 13.07 4.01
N LEU A 72 1.72 12.39 4.97
CA LEU A 72 1.37 12.49 6.38
C LEU A 72 1.67 13.88 6.93
N ASP A 73 2.80 14.47 6.55
CA ASP A 73 3.17 15.82 6.98
C ASP A 73 2.13 16.84 6.50
N MET A 74 1.64 16.69 5.28
CA MET A 74 0.60 17.55 4.75
C MET A 74 -0.70 17.39 5.56
N TYR A 75 -1.07 16.16 5.88
CA TYR A 75 -2.27 15.88 6.68
C TYR A 75 -2.18 16.55 8.05
N ASP A 76 -1.02 16.46 8.71
CA ASP A 76 -0.82 17.02 10.04
C ASP A 76 -0.89 18.57 10.06
N ARG A 77 -0.68 19.20 8.92
CA ARG A 77 -0.72 20.66 8.79
C ARG A 77 -2.07 21.19 8.32
N ASP A 78 -3.12 20.41 8.44
CA ASP A 78 -4.51 20.77 8.07
C ASP A 78 -4.68 21.15 6.60
N GLY A 79 -3.73 20.78 5.75
CA GLY A 79 -3.83 21.08 4.33
C GLY A 79 -3.81 22.58 4.00
N SER A 80 -3.38 23.42 4.94
CA SER A 80 -3.37 24.85 4.75
C SER A 80 -2.24 25.35 3.84
N ASN A 81 -1.28 24.48 3.50
CA ASN A 81 -0.15 24.84 2.66
C ASN A 81 -0.41 24.43 1.21
N GLU A 82 -0.77 25.41 0.39
CA GLU A 82 -1.09 25.18 -1.02
C GLU A 82 0.09 24.55 -1.78
N ALA A 83 1.32 25.00 -1.48
CA ALA A 83 2.51 24.46 -2.16
C ALA A 83 2.69 22.96 -1.88
N GLN A 84 2.44 22.51 -0.64
CA GLN A 84 2.52 21.10 -0.28
C GLN A 84 1.40 20.31 -0.93
N LEU A 85 0.20 20.86 -1.00
CA LEU A 85 -0.94 20.21 -1.64
C LEU A 85 -0.66 19.99 -3.12
N LEU A 86 -0.14 21.01 -3.80
CA LEU A 86 0.22 20.92 -5.21
C LEU A 86 1.31 19.89 -5.44
N ARG A 87 2.33 19.86 -4.57
CA ARG A 87 3.41 18.87 -4.65
C ARG A 87 2.88 17.45 -4.50
N THR A 88 2.00 17.24 -3.53
CA THR A 88 1.38 15.93 -3.29
C THR A 88 0.55 15.50 -4.48
N TYR A 89 -0.21 16.42 -5.06
CA TYR A 89 -1.01 16.16 -6.25
C TYR A 89 -0.10 15.73 -7.42
N ASP A 90 1.01 16.43 -7.62
CA ASP A 90 1.95 16.11 -8.70
C ASP A 90 2.57 14.72 -8.50
N ILE A 91 2.95 14.37 -7.26
CA ILE A 91 3.47 13.05 -6.94
C ILE A 91 2.45 11.96 -7.28
N ALA A 92 1.20 12.17 -6.89
CA ALA A 92 0.12 11.21 -7.15
C ALA A 92 -0.14 11.09 -8.66
N LYS A 93 -0.13 12.20 -9.36
CA LYS A 93 -0.34 12.24 -10.81
C LYS A 93 0.76 11.49 -11.55
N ASP A 94 2.02 11.70 -11.16
CA ASP A 94 3.15 10.99 -11.76
C ASP A 94 3.06 9.48 -11.47
N ARG A 95 2.65 9.10 -10.25
CA ARG A 95 2.48 7.69 -9.91
C ARG A 95 1.39 7.05 -10.76
N LEU A 96 0.28 7.75 -10.97
CA LEU A 96 -0.79 7.24 -11.84
C LEU A 96 -0.27 6.98 -13.26
N ALA A 97 0.49 7.92 -13.81
CA ALA A 97 1.08 7.76 -15.15
C ALA A 97 1.99 6.54 -15.22
N GLN A 98 2.82 6.30 -14.17
CA GLN A 98 3.67 5.12 -14.09
C GLN A 98 2.85 3.83 -14.03
N MET A 99 1.78 3.82 -13.26
CA MET A 99 0.91 2.64 -13.13
C MET A 99 0.22 2.32 -14.46
N GLU A 100 -0.22 3.35 -15.18
CA GLU A 100 -0.86 3.16 -16.47
C GLU A 100 0.14 2.61 -17.50
N ALA A 101 1.39 3.09 -17.46
CA ALA A 101 2.45 2.58 -18.33
C ALA A 101 2.76 1.12 -18.02
N GLN A 102 2.84 0.77 -16.71
CA GLN A 102 3.06 -0.61 -16.29
C GLN A 102 1.93 -1.52 -16.74
N ARG A 103 0.69 -1.03 -16.64
CA ARG A 103 -0.47 -1.79 -17.10
C ARG A 103 -0.38 -2.07 -18.60
N ALA A 104 -0.01 -1.08 -19.40
CA ALA A 104 0.14 -1.24 -20.84
C ALA A 104 1.23 -2.26 -21.16
N GLU A 105 2.37 -2.20 -20.47
CA GLU A 105 3.45 -3.18 -20.65
C GLU A 105 2.99 -4.59 -20.28
N LEU A 106 2.23 -4.72 -19.18
CA LEU A 106 1.71 -6.00 -18.74
C LEU A 106 0.72 -6.57 -19.75
N ASP A 107 -0.14 -5.71 -20.33
CA ASP A 107 -1.09 -6.14 -21.36
C ASP A 107 -0.36 -6.74 -22.55
N VAL A 108 0.75 -6.11 -22.98
CA VAL A 108 1.57 -6.62 -24.09
C VAL A 108 2.18 -7.97 -23.71
N ALA A 109 2.73 -8.08 -22.50
CA ALA A 109 3.34 -9.33 -22.02
C ALA A 109 2.31 -10.45 -21.93
N ILE A 110 1.11 -10.16 -21.48
CA ILE A 110 0.02 -11.15 -21.38
C ILE A 110 -0.35 -11.65 -22.78
N ALA A 111 -0.50 -10.74 -23.75
CA ALA A 111 -0.83 -11.11 -25.12
C ALA A 111 0.26 -12.01 -25.72
N ASP A 112 1.52 -11.67 -25.48
CA ASP A 112 2.65 -12.47 -25.95
C ASP A 112 2.66 -13.86 -25.31
N LEU A 113 2.44 -13.94 -24.02
CA LEU A 113 2.42 -15.23 -23.30
C LEU A 113 1.26 -16.10 -23.78
N LYS A 114 0.09 -15.52 -24.03
CA LYS A 114 -1.05 -16.26 -24.60
C LYS A 114 -0.67 -16.87 -25.96
N THR A 115 0.05 -16.13 -26.79
CA THR A 115 0.53 -16.63 -28.08
C THR A 115 1.49 -17.79 -27.88
N GLN A 116 2.43 -17.68 -26.93
CA GLN A 116 3.38 -18.75 -26.65
C GLN A 116 2.67 -20.00 -26.11
N LEU A 117 1.65 -19.83 -25.28
CA LEU A 117 0.88 -20.96 -24.76
C LEU A 117 0.11 -21.65 -25.87
N ALA A 118 -0.49 -20.90 -26.80
CA ALA A 118 -1.20 -21.49 -27.93
C ALA A 118 -0.23 -22.30 -28.82
N GLU A 119 0.97 -21.79 -29.04
CA GLU A 119 1.99 -22.51 -29.78
C GLU A 119 2.40 -23.80 -29.05
N GLY A 120 2.59 -23.69 -27.72
CA GLY A 120 2.92 -24.85 -26.89
C GLY A 120 1.83 -25.92 -26.95
N GLU A 121 0.57 -25.53 -26.94
CA GLU A 121 -0.53 -26.44 -27.04
C GLU A 121 -0.49 -27.25 -28.35
N ARG A 122 -0.18 -26.59 -29.46
CA ARG A 122 -0.05 -27.24 -30.75
C ARG A 122 1.11 -28.24 -30.77
N ILE A 123 2.23 -27.89 -30.17
CA ILE A 123 3.40 -28.78 -30.07
C ILE A 123 3.07 -29.98 -29.21
N ILE A 124 2.40 -29.79 -28.06
CA ILE A 124 2.02 -30.86 -27.16
C ILE A 124 1.04 -31.80 -27.86
N ALA A 125 0.08 -31.25 -28.59
CA ALA A 125 -0.90 -32.05 -29.32
C ALA A 125 -0.22 -32.96 -30.37
N ALA A 126 0.85 -32.51 -30.96
CA ALA A 126 1.64 -33.29 -31.91
C ALA A 126 2.32 -34.49 -31.26
N PHE A 127 2.73 -34.34 -29.97
CA PHE A 127 3.38 -35.42 -29.21
C PHE A 127 2.37 -36.39 -28.58
N ARG A 128 1.11 -36.01 -28.46
CA ARG A 128 0.04 -36.79 -27.83
C ARG A 128 -1.11 -36.96 -28.80
N PRO A 129 -0.93 -37.86 -29.80
CA PRO A 129 -2.04 -38.11 -30.72
C PRO A 129 -3.29 -38.57 -29.97
N SER A 130 -4.43 -38.26 -30.53
CA SER A 130 -5.72 -38.52 -29.89
C SER A 130 -5.84 -39.98 -29.50
N ALA A 131 -6.28 -40.25 -28.25
CA ALA A 131 -6.54 -41.59 -27.78
C ALA A 131 -7.77 -42.24 -28.45
N ALA A 132 -8.57 -41.44 -29.18
CA ALA A 132 -9.73 -41.92 -29.88
C ALA A 132 -9.38 -42.71 -31.16
N GLU A 133 -8.14 -42.69 -31.54
CA GLU A 133 -7.66 -43.47 -32.70
C GLU A 133 -7.31 -44.92 -32.28
#